data_bbd581a87f7b2ee4c054e80326d51450
#
_entry.id   bbd581a87f7b2ee4c054e80326d51450
#
_cell.length_a   1.000
_cell.length_b   1.000
_cell.length_c   1.000
_cell.angle_alpha   90.00
_cell.angle_beta   90.00
_cell.angle_gamma   90.00
#
_symmetry.space_group_name_H-M   'P 1'
#
loop_
_entity.id
_entity.type
_entity.pdbx_description
1 polymer ?
#
loop_
_entity_poly.entity_id
_entity_poly.type
_entity_poly.pdbx_seq_one_letter_code
_entity_poly.pdbx_strand_id
1 'polypeptide(L)'
;MTIPIVLVAPKIPSNTGNIIRLCANSGAQLHLVRPLGFELDDKKLRPAGLDYHEYAHLQVHDDWAMTKQALQAAGCDIITALTTKLSKPFYDYDFSGQTTDQSDNQSTTSPSSNHVALVFGSETAGLPDDIRADIGADNWLRLPMLADSRSLNLSNSVAICLYEVWRQQGFDGDEGRSIGYETLTVYDPK
;
A
#
# COMPACT_ATOMS: atom_id res chain seq x y z
N MET A 1 8.32 -1.00 -10.80
CA MET A 1 8.42 -1.73 -9.51
C MET A 1 7.01 -1.87 -8.95
N THR A 2 6.63 -3.01 -8.33
CA THR A 2 5.24 -3.22 -7.89
C THR A 2 5.18 -3.19 -6.36
N ILE A 3 4.33 -2.34 -5.78
CA ILE A 3 4.10 -2.27 -4.33
C ILE A 3 2.90 -3.15 -3.97
N PRO A 4 3.09 -4.28 -3.23
CA PRO A 4 1.97 -5.09 -2.78
C PRO A 4 1.17 -4.41 -1.67
N ILE A 5 -0.15 -4.34 -1.87
CA ILE A 5 -1.13 -3.92 -0.88
C ILE A 5 -1.89 -5.14 -0.41
N VAL A 6 -1.94 -5.40 0.88
CA VAL A 6 -2.64 -6.54 1.47
C VAL A 6 -3.78 -6.06 2.34
N LEU A 7 -4.99 -6.54 2.06
CA LEU A 7 -6.17 -6.29 2.89
C LEU A 7 -6.57 -7.59 3.59
N VAL A 8 -6.49 -7.61 4.91
CA VAL A 8 -6.87 -8.77 5.72
C VAL A 8 -8.33 -8.65 6.15
N ALA A 9 -9.13 -9.60 5.72
CA ALA A 9 -10.55 -9.71 6.03
C ALA A 9 -11.36 -8.41 5.79
N PRO A 10 -11.23 -7.75 4.61
CA PRO A 10 -11.95 -6.52 4.32
C PRO A 10 -13.47 -6.75 4.36
N LYS A 11 -14.22 -5.75 4.86
CA LYS A 11 -15.67 -5.88 5.11
C LYS A 11 -16.53 -5.01 4.19
N ILE A 12 -15.99 -3.90 3.71
CA ILE A 12 -16.76 -2.90 2.96
C ILE A 12 -16.38 -2.95 1.47
N PRO A 13 -17.27 -3.46 0.60
CA PRO A 13 -16.96 -3.67 -0.81
C PRO A 13 -16.57 -2.38 -1.55
N SER A 14 -17.18 -1.24 -1.21
CA SER A 14 -16.84 0.04 -1.85
C SER A 14 -15.40 0.52 -1.54
N ASN A 15 -14.87 0.22 -0.34
CA ASN A 15 -13.48 0.50 -0.03
C ASN A 15 -12.54 -0.35 -0.91
N THR A 16 -12.82 -1.64 -0.99
CA THR A 16 -12.03 -2.56 -1.82
C THR A 16 -12.10 -2.17 -3.29
N GLY A 17 -13.27 -1.77 -3.80
CA GLY A 17 -13.43 -1.27 -5.17
C GLY A 17 -12.59 -0.02 -5.46
N ASN A 18 -12.55 0.94 -4.53
CA ASN A 18 -11.68 2.12 -4.64
C ASN A 18 -10.19 1.75 -4.64
N ILE A 19 -9.82 0.75 -3.83
CA ILE A 19 -8.43 0.28 -3.75
C ILE A 19 -8.03 -0.50 -5.01
N ILE A 20 -8.93 -1.29 -5.62
CA ILE A 20 -8.69 -1.93 -6.92
C ILE A 20 -8.34 -0.87 -7.97
N ARG A 21 -9.15 0.20 -8.08
CA ARG A 21 -8.88 1.29 -9.01
C ARG A 21 -7.56 2.02 -8.69
N LEU A 22 -7.28 2.25 -7.41
CA LEU A 22 -6.03 2.86 -6.97
C LEU A 22 -4.82 2.02 -7.41
N CYS A 23 -4.86 0.70 -7.20
CA CYS A 23 -3.80 -0.21 -7.61
C CYS A 23 -3.62 -0.23 -9.15
N ALA A 24 -4.71 -0.25 -9.91
CA ALA A 24 -4.64 -0.18 -11.37
C ALA A 24 -3.96 1.11 -11.85
N ASN A 25 -4.23 2.25 -11.20
CA ASN A 25 -3.64 3.54 -11.58
C ASN A 25 -2.17 3.71 -11.18
N SER A 26 -1.72 3.01 -10.14
CA SER A 26 -0.36 3.14 -9.58
C SER A 26 0.56 1.97 -9.96
N GLY A 27 0.04 0.92 -10.61
CA GLY A 27 0.78 -0.31 -10.86
C GLY A 27 0.98 -1.18 -9.61
N ALA A 28 0.34 -0.85 -8.48
CA ALA A 28 0.38 -1.65 -7.26
C ALA A 28 -0.36 -2.98 -7.44
N GLN A 29 0.01 -4.00 -6.66
CA GLN A 29 -0.64 -5.29 -6.64
C GLN A 29 -1.53 -5.44 -5.42
N LEU A 30 -2.78 -5.87 -5.58
CA LEU A 30 -3.72 -6.03 -4.49
C LEU A 30 -3.87 -7.50 -4.09
N HIS A 31 -3.66 -7.80 -2.80
CA HIS A 31 -3.86 -9.10 -2.19
C HIS A 31 -5.02 -9.01 -1.19
N LEU A 32 -6.04 -9.84 -1.36
CA LEU A 32 -7.16 -9.97 -0.42
C LEU A 32 -6.99 -11.28 0.37
N VAL A 33 -7.01 -11.18 1.70
CA VAL A 33 -6.94 -12.35 2.60
C VAL A 33 -8.32 -12.62 3.16
N ARG A 34 -8.80 -13.85 2.99
CA ARG A 34 -10.10 -14.29 3.53
C ARG A 34 -10.13 -14.28 5.08
N PRO A 35 -11.35 -14.21 5.69
CA PRO A 35 -12.67 -14.15 5.05
C PRO A 35 -13.03 -12.75 4.55
N LEU A 36 -13.63 -12.66 3.36
CA LEU A 36 -14.15 -11.39 2.84
C LEU A 36 -15.55 -11.14 3.38
N GLY A 37 -15.89 -9.88 3.66
CA GLY A 37 -17.22 -9.47 4.10
C GLY A 37 -18.24 -9.30 2.96
N PHE A 38 -17.87 -9.68 1.72
CA PHE A 38 -18.65 -9.51 0.51
C PHE A 38 -18.24 -10.58 -0.52
N GLU A 39 -19.10 -10.76 -1.53
CA GLU A 39 -18.76 -11.59 -2.70
C GLU A 39 -17.99 -10.75 -3.73
N LEU A 40 -17.03 -11.39 -4.43
CA LEU A 40 -16.17 -10.69 -5.40
C LEU A 40 -16.94 -10.23 -6.67
N ASP A 41 -18.11 -10.78 -6.92
CA ASP A 41 -19.00 -10.35 -7.99
C ASP A 41 -20.00 -9.26 -7.57
N ASP A 42 -19.91 -8.79 -6.28
CA ASP A 42 -20.77 -7.73 -5.77
C ASP A 42 -20.66 -6.46 -6.66
N LYS A 43 -21.81 -5.98 -7.11
CA LYS A 43 -21.89 -4.75 -7.92
C LYS A 43 -21.30 -3.53 -7.21
N LYS A 44 -21.22 -3.55 -5.88
CA LYS A 44 -20.60 -2.49 -5.06
C LYS A 44 -19.07 -2.47 -5.13
N LEU A 45 -18.44 -3.58 -5.56
CA LEU A 45 -17.01 -3.62 -5.89
C LEU A 45 -16.71 -2.87 -7.19
N ARG A 46 -17.73 -2.69 -8.03
CA ARG A 46 -17.60 -1.99 -9.31
C ARG A 46 -18.10 -0.55 -9.14
N PRO A 47 -17.28 0.42 -8.69
CA PRO A 47 -17.61 1.82 -8.91
C PRO A 47 -17.88 1.99 -10.41
N ALA A 48 -18.83 2.85 -10.79
CA ALA A 48 -19.17 3.06 -12.18
C ALA A 48 -17.91 3.30 -13.03
N GLY A 49 -17.62 2.39 -13.98
CA GLY A 49 -16.49 2.48 -14.90
C GLY A 49 -15.24 1.66 -14.53
N LEU A 50 -15.30 0.67 -13.62
CA LEU A 50 -14.21 -0.31 -13.49
C LEU A 50 -14.23 -1.28 -14.67
N ASP A 51 -13.14 -1.28 -15.44
CA ASP A 51 -12.93 -2.21 -16.54
C ASP A 51 -12.25 -3.51 -16.06
N TYR A 52 -12.37 -4.59 -16.85
CA TYR A 52 -11.74 -5.89 -16.57
C TYR A 52 -10.23 -5.79 -16.32
N HIS A 53 -9.55 -4.82 -16.91
CA HIS A 53 -8.12 -4.58 -16.76
C HIS A 53 -7.71 -4.19 -15.34
N GLU A 54 -8.60 -3.55 -14.58
CA GLU A 54 -8.32 -3.12 -13.21
C GLU A 54 -8.23 -4.29 -12.22
N TYR A 55 -8.83 -5.46 -12.55
CA TYR A 55 -8.72 -6.69 -11.76
C TYR A 55 -7.47 -7.52 -12.06
N ALA A 56 -6.68 -7.16 -13.08
CA ALA A 56 -5.49 -7.93 -13.49
C ALA A 56 -4.42 -8.01 -12.38
N HIS A 57 -4.45 -7.08 -11.44
CA HIS A 57 -3.51 -6.99 -10.32
C HIS A 57 -4.09 -7.50 -9.00
N LEU A 58 -5.25 -8.18 -9.01
CA LEU A 58 -5.92 -8.70 -7.82
C LEU A 58 -5.59 -10.19 -7.61
N GLN A 59 -5.13 -10.53 -6.42
CA GLN A 59 -4.98 -11.90 -5.94
C GLN A 59 -5.81 -12.13 -4.67
N VAL A 60 -6.37 -13.33 -4.51
CA VAL A 60 -7.13 -13.71 -3.33
C VAL A 60 -6.48 -14.93 -2.69
N HIS A 61 -6.27 -14.86 -1.38
CA HIS A 61 -5.64 -15.91 -0.59
C HIS A 61 -6.60 -16.42 0.48
N ASP A 62 -6.54 -17.70 0.75
CA ASP A 62 -7.41 -18.30 1.76
C ASP A 62 -7.00 -17.91 3.18
N ASP A 63 -5.70 -17.67 3.40
CA ASP A 63 -5.17 -17.28 4.70
C ASP A 63 -3.91 -16.39 4.60
N TRP A 64 -3.42 -15.97 5.75
CA TRP A 64 -2.22 -15.16 5.88
C TRP A 64 -0.94 -15.93 5.48
N ALA A 65 -0.85 -17.21 5.76
CA ALA A 65 0.34 -18.00 5.46
C ALA A 65 0.57 -18.08 3.94
N MET A 66 -0.49 -18.32 3.16
CA MET A 66 -0.44 -18.31 1.69
C MET A 66 -0.08 -16.93 1.16
N THR A 67 -0.63 -15.88 1.77
CA THR A 67 -0.31 -14.49 1.39
C THR A 67 1.18 -14.19 1.60
N LYS A 68 1.70 -14.54 2.78
CA LYS A 68 3.12 -14.32 3.12
C LYS A 68 4.05 -15.07 2.16
N GLN A 69 3.72 -16.30 1.80
CA GLN A 69 4.47 -17.07 0.80
C GLN A 69 4.46 -16.38 -0.58
N ALA A 70 3.30 -15.86 -1.01
CA ALA A 70 3.18 -15.16 -2.28
C ALA A 70 4.03 -13.87 -2.28
N LEU A 71 4.01 -13.10 -1.19
CA LEU A 71 4.83 -11.90 -1.03
C LEU A 71 6.33 -12.23 -1.07
N GLN A 72 6.76 -13.27 -0.37
CA GLN A 72 8.15 -13.73 -0.37
C GLN A 72 8.59 -14.21 -1.76
N ALA A 73 7.73 -14.97 -2.46
CA ALA A 73 7.99 -15.40 -3.83
C ALA A 73 8.09 -14.22 -4.82
N ALA A 74 7.40 -13.13 -4.55
CA ALA A 74 7.49 -11.87 -5.30
C ALA A 74 8.71 -11.01 -4.89
N GLY A 75 9.54 -11.48 -3.95
CA GLY A 75 10.74 -10.77 -3.50
C GLY A 75 10.48 -9.67 -2.48
N CYS A 76 9.36 -9.70 -1.75
CA CYS A 76 9.11 -8.75 -0.68
C CYS A 76 9.96 -9.10 0.54
N ASP A 77 10.96 -8.28 0.80
CA ASP A 77 11.87 -8.43 1.93
C ASP A 77 11.31 -7.81 3.21
N ILE A 78 10.45 -6.80 3.07
CA ILE A 78 9.86 -6.05 4.17
C ILE A 78 8.34 -6.12 4.07
N ILE A 79 7.70 -6.54 5.17
CA ILE A 79 6.25 -6.53 5.32
C ILE A 79 5.92 -5.58 6.48
N THR A 80 5.12 -4.54 6.23
CA THR A 80 4.73 -3.55 7.24
C THR A 80 3.25 -3.64 7.55
N ALA A 81 2.88 -3.43 8.81
CA ALA A 81 1.50 -3.46 9.30
C ALA A 81 1.01 -2.05 9.63
N LEU A 82 -0.07 -1.61 8.98
CA LEU A 82 -0.74 -0.36 9.32
C LEU A 82 -1.70 -0.59 10.49
N THR A 83 -1.35 -0.04 11.66
CA THR A 83 -2.09 -0.23 12.91
C THR A 83 -1.98 1.02 13.78
N THR A 84 -2.98 1.27 14.62
CA THR A 84 -2.95 2.35 15.61
C THR A 84 -2.37 1.91 16.97
N LYS A 85 -2.09 0.61 17.14
CA LYS A 85 -1.64 0.03 18.42
C LYS A 85 -0.10 -0.05 18.45
N LEU A 86 0.53 0.66 19.40
CA LEU A 86 1.97 0.57 19.72
C LEU A 86 2.90 0.70 18.50
N SER A 87 2.59 1.61 17.59
CA SER A 87 3.20 1.73 16.27
C SER A 87 4.05 2.99 16.11
N LYS A 88 5.06 2.91 15.25
CA LYS A 88 5.91 4.04 14.85
C LYS A 88 5.16 4.95 13.87
N PRO A 89 5.49 6.26 13.78
CA PRO A 89 4.95 7.11 12.73
C PRO A 89 5.33 6.58 11.35
N PHE A 90 4.35 6.55 10.43
CA PHE A 90 4.56 6.03 9.08
C PHE A 90 5.60 6.83 8.29
N TYR A 91 5.59 8.14 8.44
CA TYR A 91 6.47 9.05 7.69
C TYR A 91 7.93 9.05 8.15
N ASP A 92 8.21 8.44 9.32
CA ASP A 92 9.58 8.29 9.84
C ASP A 92 10.23 6.98 9.34
N TYR A 93 9.49 6.16 8.57
CA TYR A 93 9.97 4.90 8.05
C TYR A 93 10.61 5.10 6.67
N ASP A 94 11.81 4.56 6.49
CA ASP A 94 12.53 4.61 5.21
C ASP A 94 12.11 3.45 4.30
N PHE A 95 11.37 3.77 3.24
CA PHE A 95 10.93 2.84 2.21
C PHE A 95 11.83 2.88 0.96
N SER A 96 12.85 3.74 0.92
CA SER A 96 13.73 3.91 -0.24
C SER A 96 14.67 2.72 -0.46
N GLY A 97 14.88 1.92 0.59
CA GLY A 97 15.83 0.80 0.56
C GLY A 97 17.29 1.22 0.52
N GLN A 98 17.59 2.49 0.74
CA GLN A 98 18.95 2.97 0.82
C GLN A 98 19.47 2.71 2.24
N THR A 99 20.19 1.61 2.43
CA THR A 99 21.01 1.44 3.64
C THR A 99 22.14 2.46 3.58
N THR A 100 22.09 3.47 4.44
CA THR A 100 23.23 4.33 4.71
C THR A 100 24.22 3.56 5.58
N ASP A 101 25.02 2.68 4.99
CA ASP A 101 26.22 2.20 5.61
C ASP A 101 27.23 3.36 5.70
N GLN A 102 27.31 3.98 6.87
CA GLN A 102 28.31 4.99 7.19
C GLN A 102 29.68 4.34 7.51
N SER A 103 30.10 3.35 6.77
CA SER A 103 31.45 2.83 6.83
C SER A 103 31.98 2.58 5.43
N ASP A 104 32.98 3.38 5.11
CA ASP A 104 33.88 3.29 3.97
C ASP A 104 33.50 3.93 2.65
N ASN A 105 34.39 4.84 2.29
CA ASN A 105 34.52 5.68 1.09
C ASN A 105 34.57 4.90 -0.25
N GLN A 106 33.54 4.11 -0.59
CA GLN A 106 33.31 3.67 -1.98
C GLN A 106 31.80 3.53 -2.22
N SER A 107 31.23 4.58 -2.81
CA SER A 107 29.85 4.64 -3.29
C SER A 107 29.68 3.67 -4.47
N THR A 108 29.31 2.43 -4.20
CA THR A 108 28.62 1.57 -5.15
C THR A 108 27.18 1.47 -4.68
N THR A 109 26.36 2.45 -5.05
CA THR A 109 24.92 2.39 -4.94
C THR A 109 24.39 1.35 -5.91
N SER A 110 24.34 0.10 -5.47
CA SER A 110 23.40 -0.85 -6.03
C SER A 110 22.03 -0.50 -5.45
N PRO A 111 21.01 -0.16 -6.23
CA PRO A 111 19.67 -0.02 -5.72
C PRO A 111 19.21 -1.42 -5.32
N SER A 112 19.35 -1.77 -4.03
CA SER A 112 18.60 -2.87 -3.47
C SER A 112 17.15 -2.38 -3.45
N SER A 113 16.37 -2.80 -4.45
CA SER A 113 14.94 -2.53 -4.49
C SER A 113 14.28 -3.30 -3.34
N ASN A 114 14.21 -2.69 -2.16
CA ASN A 114 13.46 -3.26 -1.06
C ASN A 114 11.99 -3.30 -1.45
N HIS A 115 11.52 -4.48 -1.80
CA HIS A 115 10.12 -4.70 -2.09
C HIS A 115 9.35 -4.69 -0.77
N VAL A 116 8.65 -3.61 -0.51
CA VAL A 116 7.86 -3.40 0.71
C VAL A 116 6.41 -3.74 0.45
N ALA A 117 5.82 -4.60 1.27
CA ALA A 117 4.38 -4.86 1.29
C ALA A 117 3.71 -4.06 2.42
N LEU A 118 2.57 -3.45 2.11
CA LEU A 118 1.74 -2.69 3.04
C LEU A 118 0.52 -3.51 3.44
N VAL A 119 0.41 -3.90 4.72
CA VAL A 119 -0.67 -4.76 5.25
C VAL A 119 -1.65 -3.95 6.08
N PHE A 120 -2.92 -4.05 5.72
CA PHE A 120 -4.04 -3.36 6.38
C PHE A 120 -5.04 -4.38 6.91
N GLY A 121 -5.59 -4.12 8.08
CA GLY A 121 -6.68 -4.91 8.64
C GLY A 121 -8.07 -4.48 8.15
N SER A 122 -9.10 -5.16 8.62
CA SER A 122 -10.48 -4.82 8.31
C SER A 122 -10.89 -3.46 8.90
N GLU A 123 -11.90 -2.84 8.30
CA GLU A 123 -12.42 -1.53 8.70
C GLU A 123 -12.97 -1.50 10.13
N THR A 124 -13.45 -2.64 10.61
CA THR A 124 -14.12 -2.74 11.91
C THR A 124 -13.25 -3.29 13.03
N ALA A 125 -12.42 -4.30 12.74
CA ALA A 125 -11.61 -5.00 13.74
C ALA A 125 -10.11 -4.63 13.68
N GLY A 126 -9.67 -3.99 12.58
CA GLY A 126 -8.27 -3.77 12.32
C GLY A 126 -7.54 -5.05 11.92
N LEU A 127 -6.23 -5.06 12.12
CA LEU A 127 -5.39 -6.22 11.82
C LEU A 127 -5.41 -7.21 12.98
N PRO A 128 -5.64 -8.53 12.73
CA PRO A 128 -5.57 -9.59 13.74
C PRO A 128 -4.24 -9.58 14.49
N ASP A 129 -4.29 -9.87 15.81
CA ASP A 129 -3.10 -9.77 16.66
C ASP A 129 -2.03 -10.80 16.33
N ASP A 130 -2.41 -11.99 15.86
CA ASP A 130 -1.50 -13.04 15.38
C ASP A 130 -0.75 -12.63 14.10
N ILE A 131 -1.44 -12.05 13.13
CA ILE A 131 -0.82 -11.54 11.90
C ILE A 131 0.12 -10.37 12.24
N ARG A 132 -0.33 -9.46 13.12
CA ARG A 132 0.50 -8.36 13.57
C ARG A 132 1.76 -8.84 14.27
N ALA A 133 1.64 -9.84 15.16
CA ALA A 133 2.78 -10.43 15.85
C ALA A 133 3.76 -11.12 14.88
N ASP A 134 3.24 -11.81 13.86
CA ASP A 134 4.06 -12.46 12.82
C ASP A 134 4.84 -11.46 11.96
N ILE A 135 4.28 -10.27 11.71
CA ILE A 135 4.98 -9.16 11.01
C ILE A 135 6.09 -8.55 11.88
N GLY A 136 5.90 -8.53 13.20
CA GLY A 136 6.87 -8.02 14.16
C GLY A 136 6.72 -6.52 14.45
N ALA A 137 6.97 -6.16 15.71
CA ALA A 137 6.70 -4.82 16.24
C ALA A 137 7.53 -3.70 15.57
N ASP A 138 8.69 -4.03 15.04
CA ASP A 138 9.54 -3.05 14.34
C ASP A 138 8.91 -2.51 13.05
N ASN A 139 7.99 -3.27 12.46
CA ASN A 139 7.30 -2.96 11.22
C ASN A 139 5.84 -2.50 11.45
N TRP A 140 5.45 -2.15 12.69
CA TRP A 140 4.13 -1.59 12.95
C TRP A 140 4.15 -0.08 12.77
N LEU A 141 3.35 0.40 11.84
CA LEU A 141 3.33 1.79 11.43
C LEU A 141 1.93 2.39 11.59
N ARG A 142 1.85 3.69 11.85
CA ARG A 142 0.60 4.42 11.98
C ARG A 142 0.62 5.72 11.18
N LEU A 143 -0.52 6.06 10.61
CA LEU A 143 -0.73 7.40 10.09
C LEU A 143 -1.01 8.38 11.26
N PRO A 144 -0.52 9.62 11.20
CA PRO A 144 -0.82 10.62 12.20
C PRO A 144 -2.30 10.98 12.16
N MET A 145 -2.90 11.14 13.33
CA MET A 145 -4.29 11.57 13.52
C MET A 145 -4.38 12.46 14.76
N LEU A 146 -5.37 13.35 14.79
CA LEU A 146 -5.67 14.11 15.99
C LEU A 146 -6.15 13.18 17.12
N ALA A 147 -5.93 13.58 18.39
CA ALA A 147 -6.14 12.73 19.56
C ALA A 147 -7.56 12.15 19.65
N ASP A 148 -8.57 12.93 19.29
CA ASP A 148 -9.99 12.57 19.38
C ASP A 148 -10.54 11.98 18.07
N SER A 149 -9.68 11.75 17.08
CA SER A 149 -10.09 11.21 15.79
C SER A 149 -10.28 9.71 15.85
N ARG A 150 -11.30 9.23 15.11
CA ARG A 150 -11.46 7.81 14.80
C ARG A 150 -10.45 7.41 13.72
N SER A 151 -10.40 6.11 13.38
CA SER A 151 -9.61 5.62 12.27
C SER A 151 -10.01 6.30 10.96
N LEU A 152 -9.04 6.52 10.07
CA LEU A 152 -9.29 6.92 8.69
C LEU A 152 -10.05 5.83 7.94
N ASN A 153 -10.78 6.23 6.89
CA ASN A 153 -11.33 5.28 5.94
C ASN A 153 -10.22 4.42 5.33
N LEU A 154 -10.47 3.11 5.15
CA LEU A 154 -9.46 2.16 4.68
C LEU A 154 -8.87 2.56 3.32
N SER A 155 -9.70 2.90 2.34
CA SER A 155 -9.21 3.27 1.01
C SER A 155 -8.38 4.56 1.02
N ASN A 156 -8.72 5.51 1.89
CA ASN A 156 -7.91 6.72 2.09
C ASN A 156 -6.56 6.38 2.73
N SER A 157 -6.55 5.51 3.74
CA SER A 157 -5.31 5.06 4.39
C SER A 157 -4.38 4.38 3.40
N VAL A 158 -4.92 3.49 2.57
CA VAL A 158 -4.15 2.81 1.52
C VAL A 158 -3.57 3.81 0.53
N ALA A 159 -4.37 4.78 0.07
CA ALA A 159 -3.91 5.79 -0.88
C ALA A 159 -2.76 6.63 -0.32
N ILE A 160 -2.89 7.11 0.91
CA ILE A 160 -1.87 7.90 1.59
C ILE A 160 -0.56 7.10 1.70
N CYS A 161 -0.64 5.86 2.20
CA CYS A 161 0.54 5.02 2.39
C CYS A 161 1.20 4.64 1.06
N LEU A 162 0.41 4.22 0.07
CA LEU A 162 0.92 3.82 -1.23
C LEU A 162 1.67 4.96 -1.92
N TYR A 163 1.08 6.15 -1.97
CA TYR A 163 1.72 7.29 -2.63
C TYR A 163 2.96 7.79 -1.89
N GLU A 164 3.02 7.68 -0.57
CA GLU A 164 4.25 8.01 0.17
C GLU A 164 5.37 7.01 -0.09
N VAL A 165 5.07 5.70 -0.09
CA VAL A 165 6.07 4.67 -0.47
C VAL A 165 6.54 4.91 -1.91
N TRP A 166 5.62 5.12 -2.84
CA TRP A 166 5.94 5.36 -4.24
C TRP A 166 6.76 6.66 -4.42
N ARG A 167 6.45 7.71 -3.66
CA ARG A 167 7.25 8.95 -3.63
C ARG A 167 8.68 8.70 -3.17
N GLN A 168 8.87 7.93 -2.09
CA GLN A 168 10.21 7.60 -1.59
C GLN A 168 11.00 6.74 -2.58
N GLN A 169 10.30 5.96 -3.42
CA GLN A 169 10.88 5.16 -4.51
C GLN A 169 11.01 5.97 -5.82
N GLY A 170 10.85 7.29 -5.77
CA GLY A 170 11.07 8.19 -6.91
C GLY A 170 9.97 8.12 -7.98
N PHE A 171 8.77 7.65 -7.65
CA PHE A 171 7.65 7.45 -8.58
C PHE A 171 8.03 6.56 -9.78
N ASP A 172 8.82 5.51 -9.52
CA ASP A 172 9.24 4.58 -10.57
C ASP A 172 8.03 4.04 -11.36
N GLY A 173 8.11 4.12 -12.69
CA GLY A 173 7.03 3.73 -13.61
C GLY A 173 6.00 4.83 -13.89
N ASP A 174 6.12 6.03 -13.29
CA ASP A 174 5.31 7.18 -13.72
C ASP A 174 5.87 7.73 -15.03
N GLU A 175 5.12 7.57 -16.12
CA GLU A 175 5.49 8.08 -17.44
C GLU A 175 5.17 9.57 -17.61
N GLY A 176 4.58 10.21 -16.59
CA GLY A 176 4.09 11.59 -16.65
C GLY A 176 3.09 11.78 -17.80
N ARG A 177 1.88 12.21 -17.50
CA ARG A 177 0.94 12.65 -18.57
C ARG A 177 1.37 14.03 -19.03
N SER A 178 2.49 14.13 -19.74
CA SER A 178 3.06 15.39 -20.22
C SER A 178 2.26 16.06 -21.34
N ILE A 179 1.07 15.55 -21.68
CA ILE A 179 0.19 16.17 -22.67
C ILE A 179 -0.38 17.46 -22.06
N GLY A 180 0.23 18.60 -22.38
CA GLY A 180 -0.34 19.93 -22.10
C GLY A 180 0.26 20.72 -20.94
N TYR A 181 1.23 20.19 -20.19
CA TYR A 181 1.90 20.98 -19.14
C TYR A 181 2.80 22.09 -19.69
N GLU A 182 3.27 21.98 -20.94
CA GLU A 182 4.09 22.98 -21.60
C GLU A 182 3.33 24.30 -21.90
N THR A 183 1.99 24.29 -21.77
CA THR A 183 1.13 25.46 -22.04
C THR A 183 0.52 26.05 -20.76
N LEU A 184 0.77 25.50 -19.60
CA LEU A 184 0.42 26.16 -18.34
C LEU A 184 1.40 27.29 -18.10
N THR A 185 1.10 28.47 -18.66
CA THR A 185 1.72 29.71 -18.23
C THR A 185 1.59 29.80 -16.71
N VAL A 186 2.73 29.94 -16.04
CA VAL A 186 2.82 30.19 -14.61
C VAL A 186 1.75 31.23 -14.27
N TYR A 187 0.80 30.88 -13.40
CA TYR A 187 -0.15 31.82 -12.84
C TYR A 187 0.66 32.88 -12.12
N ASP A 188 0.74 34.11 -12.71
CA ASP A 188 1.31 35.29 -12.10
C ASP A 188 0.19 35.96 -11.28
N PRO A 189 0.17 35.84 -9.95
CA PRO A 189 -0.77 36.57 -9.12
C PRO A 189 -0.32 38.05 -9.09
N LYS A 190 -1.01 38.89 -9.85
CA LYS A 190 -0.93 40.35 -9.68
C LYS A 190 -1.68 40.76 -8.42
#